data_820f12ff1e17466f4ab2f2ccbc0baeda
#
_entry.id   820f12ff1e17466f4ab2f2ccbc0baeda
#
_cell.length_a   1.000
_cell.length_b   1.000
_cell.length_c   1.000
_cell.angle_alpha   90.00
_cell.angle_beta   90.00
_cell.angle_gamma   90.00
#
_symmetry.space_group_name_H-M   'P 1'
#
loop_
_entity.id
_entity.type
_entity.pdbx_description
1 polymer ?
#
loop_
_entity_poly.entity_id
_entity_poly.type
_entity_poly.pdbx_seq_one_letter_code
_entity_poly.pdbx_strand_id
1 'polypeptide(L)'
;LVPFDRQKIINAINKALIEVDGQLYEDDTAKDIAKEIEDAMYEIDEERATAVSVEDIQDMVEDELMQSERRDVARAYIRYRYKQEVQREHEAVFIAPIREKLEARNVQNQNANVDEHSFGGRLGEAAEVMTKEYAFDYIISKKSRENHMNNEIYIHDAGSYAVGSHNCLSLPIDPLMEKGFNTRQTDVRPANSISTFFQLLAVLFQLQSLQQFGGVSATHLDWSAVPYVRKSFRKHLIEGFKYIARGDKYVEDLLASGKEISIVDSYIKENYPKTYEYAYDMTEKETKQAVEGMYHNLNTLQSRSGNQLPFTSINYGTCTLPEGR
;
A
#
# COMPACT_ATOMS: atom_id res chain seq x y z
N LEU A 1 -3.36 -32.12 20.21
CA LEU A 1 -4.34 -33.08 20.70
C LEU A 1 -4.78 -32.65 22.11
N VAL A 2 -6.09 -32.53 22.32
CA VAL A 2 -6.69 -32.18 23.62
C VAL A 2 -7.42 -33.41 24.11
N PRO A 3 -7.33 -33.78 25.40
CA PRO A 3 -8.10 -34.89 25.95
C PRO A 3 -9.61 -34.68 25.71
N PHE A 4 -10.31 -35.79 25.42
CA PHE A 4 -11.76 -35.76 25.32
C PHE A 4 -12.38 -35.32 26.65
N ASP A 5 -13.39 -34.47 26.56
CA ASP A 5 -14.08 -33.91 27.73
C ASP A 5 -15.60 -34.02 27.53
N ARG A 6 -16.16 -35.08 28.06
CA ARG A 6 -17.60 -35.36 28.02
C ARG A 6 -18.46 -34.21 28.58
N GLN A 7 -17.93 -33.47 29.56
CA GLN A 7 -18.66 -32.33 30.12
C GLN A 7 -18.96 -31.23 29.12
N LYS A 8 -18.10 -31.06 28.10
CA LYS A 8 -18.33 -30.09 27.02
C LYS A 8 -19.55 -30.45 26.18
N ILE A 9 -19.77 -31.74 25.89
CA ILE A 9 -20.93 -32.25 25.17
C ILE A 9 -22.19 -31.99 25.99
N ILE A 10 -22.19 -32.41 27.27
CA ILE A 10 -23.29 -32.19 28.21
C ILE A 10 -23.67 -30.70 28.27
N ASN A 11 -22.69 -29.83 28.40
CA ASN A 11 -22.91 -28.40 28.49
C ASN A 11 -23.50 -27.83 27.18
N ALA A 12 -23.10 -28.33 26.01
CA ALA A 12 -23.61 -27.89 24.73
C ALA A 12 -25.06 -28.32 24.51
N ILE A 13 -25.41 -29.58 24.85
CA ILE A 13 -26.79 -30.09 24.79
C ILE A 13 -27.68 -29.35 25.79
N ASN A 14 -27.21 -29.14 27.04
CA ASN A 14 -27.94 -28.41 28.03
C ASN A 14 -28.29 -26.97 27.60
N LYS A 15 -27.41 -26.30 26.89
CA LYS A 15 -27.72 -24.97 26.32
C LYS A 15 -28.85 -25.04 25.29
N ALA A 16 -28.89 -26.08 24.46
CA ALA A 16 -29.97 -26.28 23.51
C ALA A 16 -31.28 -26.63 24.23
N LEU A 17 -31.27 -27.44 25.28
CA LEU A 17 -32.40 -27.71 26.12
C LEU A 17 -32.97 -26.44 26.79
N ILE A 18 -32.12 -25.61 27.37
CA ILE A 18 -32.53 -24.33 27.96
C ILE A 18 -33.13 -23.38 26.89
N GLU A 19 -32.60 -23.37 25.68
CA GLU A 19 -33.16 -22.53 24.59
C GLU A 19 -34.59 -22.95 24.23
N VAL A 20 -34.88 -24.25 24.28
CA VAL A 20 -36.22 -24.81 23.90
C VAL A 20 -37.19 -24.73 25.06
N ASP A 21 -36.77 -25.16 26.25
CA ASP A 21 -37.63 -25.35 27.40
C ASP A 21 -37.70 -24.12 28.36
N GLY A 22 -36.82 -23.12 28.11
CA GLY A 22 -36.72 -21.90 28.93
C GLY A 22 -35.98 -22.07 30.26
N GLN A 23 -35.77 -23.30 30.69
CA GLN A 23 -35.02 -23.66 31.90
C GLN A 23 -34.44 -25.06 31.79
N LEU A 24 -33.43 -25.38 32.58
CA LEU A 24 -32.89 -26.72 32.66
C LEU A 24 -33.79 -27.57 33.59
N TYR A 25 -34.39 -28.60 33.01
CA TYR A 25 -35.05 -29.65 33.77
C TYR A 25 -34.02 -30.72 34.18
N GLU A 26 -34.29 -31.49 35.22
CA GLU A 26 -33.52 -32.71 35.54
C GLU A 26 -33.84 -33.78 34.50
N ASP A 27 -33.19 -33.69 33.37
CA ASP A 27 -33.33 -34.61 32.26
C ASP A 27 -31.93 -35.21 31.97
N ASP A 28 -31.86 -36.54 31.97
CA ASP A 28 -30.59 -37.26 31.74
C ASP A 28 -30.21 -37.34 30.25
N THR A 29 -31.07 -36.85 29.33
CA THR A 29 -30.84 -36.90 27.88
C THR A 29 -29.45 -36.44 27.49
N ALA A 30 -28.97 -35.31 28.02
CA ALA A 30 -27.64 -34.81 27.73
C ALA A 30 -26.52 -35.71 28.25
N LYS A 31 -26.74 -36.39 29.36
CA LYS A 31 -25.73 -37.31 29.93
C LYS A 31 -25.72 -38.65 29.18
N ASP A 32 -26.88 -39.13 28.76
CA ASP A 32 -27.02 -40.37 28.03
C ASP A 32 -26.41 -40.26 26.66
N ILE A 33 -26.75 -39.23 25.89
CA ILE A 33 -26.14 -38.94 24.59
C ILE A 33 -24.61 -38.75 24.71
N ALA A 34 -24.15 -37.99 25.72
CA ALA A 34 -22.71 -37.79 25.90
C ALA A 34 -21.96 -39.08 26.24
N LYS A 35 -22.64 -40.04 26.88
CA LYS A 35 -22.10 -41.35 27.17
C LYS A 35 -22.04 -42.25 25.90
N GLU A 36 -23.09 -42.26 25.14
CA GLU A 36 -23.12 -43.00 23.87
C GLU A 36 -22.04 -42.54 22.90
N ILE A 37 -21.83 -41.24 22.83
CA ILE A 37 -20.72 -40.65 22.01
C ILE A 37 -19.35 -41.06 22.56
N GLU A 38 -19.17 -41.03 23.90
CA GLU A 38 -17.93 -41.43 24.54
C GLU A 38 -17.62 -42.91 24.22
N ASP A 39 -18.61 -43.79 24.32
CA ASP A 39 -18.49 -45.21 24.02
C ASP A 39 -18.17 -45.42 22.52
N ALA A 40 -18.85 -44.75 21.60
CA ALA A 40 -18.58 -44.81 20.16
C ALA A 40 -17.19 -44.29 19.78
N MET A 41 -16.72 -43.24 20.47
CA MET A 41 -15.36 -42.75 20.23
C MET A 41 -14.27 -43.72 20.64
N TYR A 42 -14.44 -44.49 21.72
CA TYR A 42 -13.51 -45.52 22.10
C TYR A 42 -13.43 -46.64 21.06
N GLU A 43 -14.56 -47.03 20.46
CA GLU A 43 -14.58 -47.99 19.37
C GLU A 43 -13.84 -47.53 18.14
N ILE A 44 -14.01 -46.25 17.75
CA ILE A 44 -13.36 -45.63 16.59
C ILE A 44 -11.81 -45.53 16.83
N ASP A 45 -11.38 -45.19 18.03
CA ASP A 45 -9.95 -45.06 18.36
C ASP A 45 -9.24 -46.43 18.35
N GLU A 46 -9.92 -47.47 18.83
CA GLU A 46 -9.40 -48.86 18.74
C GLU A 46 -9.26 -49.35 17.29
N GLU A 47 -10.18 -49.01 16.40
CA GLU A 47 -10.16 -49.44 14.99
C GLU A 47 -9.18 -48.63 14.12
N ARG A 48 -9.07 -47.32 14.34
CA ARG A 48 -8.36 -46.42 13.42
C ARG A 48 -7.00 -45.91 13.94
N ALA A 49 -6.73 -46.00 15.23
CA ALA A 49 -5.56 -45.38 15.89
C ALA A 49 -5.33 -43.91 15.49
N THR A 50 -6.42 -43.16 15.23
CA THR A 50 -6.40 -41.78 14.81
C THR A 50 -7.26 -40.93 15.74
N ALA A 51 -6.78 -39.72 16.04
CA ALA A 51 -7.56 -38.77 16.84
C ALA A 51 -8.87 -38.40 16.12
N VAL A 52 -10.00 -38.41 16.84
CA VAL A 52 -11.30 -37.97 16.35
C VAL A 52 -11.33 -36.45 16.32
N SER A 53 -11.83 -35.86 15.25
CA SER A 53 -11.93 -34.41 15.14
C SER A 53 -13.08 -33.85 16.01
N VAL A 54 -13.02 -32.57 16.34
CA VAL A 54 -14.13 -31.91 17.05
C VAL A 54 -15.38 -31.87 16.20
N GLU A 55 -15.22 -31.73 14.90
CA GLU A 55 -16.29 -31.75 13.91
C GLU A 55 -17.01 -33.10 13.88
N ASP A 56 -16.25 -34.21 13.84
CA ASP A 56 -16.82 -35.58 13.89
C ASP A 56 -17.63 -35.80 15.17
N ILE A 57 -17.11 -35.33 16.32
CA ILE A 57 -17.84 -35.41 17.60
C ILE A 57 -19.16 -34.62 17.54
N GLN A 58 -19.13 -33.43 16.95
CA GLN A 58 -20.33 -32.60 16.82
C GLN A 58 -21.36 -33.22 15.88
N ASP A 59 -20.92 -33.87 14.80
CA ASP A 59 -21.78 -34.60 13.89
C ASP A 59 -22.45 -35.78 14.61
N MET A 60 -21.73 -36.54 15.41
CA MET A 60 -22.29 -37.60 16.25
C MET A 60 -23.34 -37.07 17.23
N VAL A 61 -23.10 -35.89 17.87
CA VAL A 61 -24.10 -35.25 18.73
C VAL A 61 -25.38 -34.87 17.97
N GLU A 62 -25.25 -34.37 16.74
CA GLU A 62 -26.39 -34.03 15.90
C GLU A 62 -27.19 -35.26 15.53
N ASP A 63 -26.53 -36.34 15.12
CA ASP A 63 -27.16 -37.58 14.72
C ASP A 63 -27.94 -38.21 15.89
N GLU A 64 -27.34 -38.27 17.08
CA GLU A 64 -28.03 -38.81 18.26
C GLU A 64 -29.22 -37.95 18.69
N LEU A 65 -29.09 -36.61 18.68
CA LEU A 65 -30.21 -35.71 18.95
C LEU A 65 -31.30 -35.82 17.91
N MET A 66 -30.99 -36.03 16.64
CA MET A 66 -31.98 -36.22 15.58
C MET A 66 -32.72 -37.56 15.66
N GLN A 67 -32.09 -38.59 16.19
CA GLN A 67 -32.69 -39.90 16.46
C GLN A 67 -33.56 -39.90 17.72
N SER A 68 -33.29 -38.99 18.67
CA SER A 68 -34.06 -38.84 19.89
C SER A 68 -35.49 -38.30 19.61
N GLU A 69 -36.38 -38.42 20.59
CA GLU A 69 -37.72 -37.83 20.50
C GLU A 69 -37.69 -36.29 20.52
N ARG A 70 -36.58 -35.69 21.01
CA ARG A 70 -36.40 -34.25 21.18
C ARG A 70 -35.77 -33.57 19.91
N ARG A 71 -36.47 -33.75 18.78
CA ARG A 71 -36.04 -33.09 17.53
C ARG A 71 -36.05 -31.57 17.57
N ASP A 72 -36.80 -30.99 18.48
CA ASP A 72 -36.80 -29.55 18.77
C ASP A 72 -35.43 -29.10 19.36
N VAL A 73 -34.87 -29.89 20.26
CA VAL A 73 -33.54 -29.68 20.85
C VAL A 73 -32.44 -29.90 19.80
N ALA A 74 -32.57 -30.93 18.96
CA ALA A 74 -31.66 -31.13 17.83
C ALA A 74 -31.55 -29.88 16.92
N ARG A 75 -32.71 -29.29 16.55
CA ARG A 75 -32.74 -28.06 15.75
C ARG A 75 -32.11 -26.87 16.47
N ALA A 76 -32.30 -26.74 17.78
CA ALA A 76 -31.68 -25.68 18.58
C ALA A 76 -30.16 -25.87 18.63
N TYR A 77 -29.69 -27.11 18.84
CA TYR A 77 -28.28 -27.47 18.85
C TYR A 77 -27.60 -27.19 17.50
N ILE A 78 -28.18 -27.59 16.37
CA ILE A 78 -27.68 -27.35 15.01
C ILE A 78 -27.54 -25.82 14.75
N ARG A 79 -28.58 -25.05 15.10
CA ARG A 79 -28.55 -23.58 14.97
C ARG A 79 -27.47 -22.95 15.84
N TYR A 80 -27.31 -23.43 17.08
CA TYR A 80 -26.27 -22.96 17.99
C TYR A 80 -24.88 -23.28 17.43
N ARG A 81 -24.65 -24.52 16.96
CA ARG A 81 -23.40 -24.92 16.33
C ARG A 81 -23.05 -24.02 15.14
N TYR A 82 -23.98 -23.87 14.21
CA TYR A 82 -23.79 -23.01 13.03
C TYR A 82 -23.47 -21.56 13.44
N LYS A 83 -24.17 -21.02 14.40
CA LYS A 83 -23.88 -19.67 14.92
C LYS A 83 -22.49 -19.56 15.53
N GLN A 84 -22.03 -20.56 16.26
CA GLN A 84 -20.68 -20.60 16.82
C GLN A 84 -19.61 -20.75 15.74
N GLU A 85 -19.87 -21.53 14.72
CA GLU A 85 -18.98 -21.69 13.57
C GLU A 85 -18.80 -20.38 12.81
N VAL A 86 -19.91 -19.74 12.42
CA VAL A 86 -19.88 -18.41 11.78
C VAL A 86 -19.17 -17.38 12.66
N GLN A 87 -19.38 -17.40 13.98
CA GLN A 87 -18.73 -16.49 14.88
C GLN A 87 -17.21 -16.75 14.99
N ARG A 88 -16.77 -18.01 15.01
CA ARG A 88 -15.36 -18.39 15.00
C ARG A 88 -14.69 -18.01 13.69
N GLU A 89 -15.36 -18.26 12.57
CA GLU A 89 -14.87 -17.87 11.25
C GLU A 89 -14.72 -16.34 11.17
N HIS A 90 -15.74 -15.59 11.59
CA HIS A 90 -15.70 -14.12 11.63
C HIS A 90 -14.57 -13.60 12.53
N GLU A 91 -14.38 -14.20 13.72
CA GLU A 91 -13.25 -13.83 14.61
C GLU A 91 -11.91 -14.13 13.94
N ALA A 92 -11.75 -15.28 13.29
CA ALA A 92 -10.48 -15.69 12.68
C ALA A 92 -10.15 -14.88 11.42
N VAL A 93 -11.15 -14.61 10.57
CA VAL A 93 -10.93 -13.95 9.27
C VAL A 93 -10.85 -12.43 9.40
N PHE A 94 -11.67 -11.84 10.27
CA PHE A 94 -11.77 -10.38 10.36
C PHE A 94 -11.24 -9.81 11.68
N ILE A 95 -11.77 -10.27 12.82
CA ILE A 95 -11.51 -9.58 14.10
C ILE A 95 -10.09 -9.75 14.56
N ALA A 96 -9.55 -10.97 14.54
CA ALA A 96 -8.19 -11.22 14.99
C ALA A 96 -7.13 -10.53 14.10
N PRO A 97 -7.18 -10.60 12.76
CA PRO A 97 -6.29 -9.84 11.90
C PRO A 97 -6.40 -8.32 12.06
N ILE A 98 -7.62 -7.78 12.18
CA ILE A 98 -7.82 -6.34 12.43
C ILE A 98 -7.22 -5.93 13.77
N ARG A 99 -7.45 -6.71 14.82
CA ARG A 99 -6.88 -6.46 16.16
C ARG A 99 -5.36 -6.45 16.13
N GLU A 100 -4.75 -7.43 15.45
CA GLU A 100 -3.30 -7.52 15.28
C GLU A 100 -2.73 -6.26 14.62
N LYS A 101 -3.38 -5.79 13.54
CA LYS A 101 -2.97 -4.57 12.83
C LYS A 101 -3.16 -3.30 13.67
N LEU A 102 -4.24 -3.19 14.42
CA LEU A 102 -4.49 -2.03 15.30
C LEU A 102 -3.55 -1.99 16.51
N GLU A 103 -3.17 -3.13 17.05
CA GLU A 103 -2.26 -3.22 18.20
C GLU A 103 -0.78 -3.06 17.82
N ALA A 104 -0.41 -3.32 16.56
CA ALA A 104 0.94 -3.17 15.99
C ALA A 104 2.06 -3.79 16.86
N ARG A 105 1.79 -4.92 17.50
CA ARG A 105 2.70 -5.53 18.48
C ARG A 105 3.77 -6.44 17.88
N ASN A 106 3.55 -6.94 16.68
CA ASN A 106 4.43 -7.92 16.06
C ASN A 106 5.22 -7.32 14.90
N VAL A 107 6.51 -7.09 15.15
CA VAL A 107 7.44 -6.55 14.14
C VAL A 107 7.55 -7.42 12.88
N GLN A 108 7.34 -8.73 13.00
CA GLN A 108 7.43 -9.66 11.86
C GLN A 108 6.26 -9.52 10.88
N ASN A 109 5.13 -9.00 11.34
CA ASN A 109 3.91 -8.81 10.55
C ASN A 109 3.73 -7.34 10.11
N GLN A 110 4.76 -6.50 10.28
CA GLN A 110 4.71 -5.11 9.85
C GLN A 110 4.72 -5.02 8.32
N ASN A 111 3.86 -4.16 7.79
CA ASN A 111 3.86 -3.83 6.37
C ASN A 111 4.92 -2.75 6.11
N ALA A 112 5.95 -3.07 5.34
CA ALA A 112 7.00 -2.12 4.97
C ALA A 112 6.47 -0.87 4.22
N ASN A 113 5.24 -0.92 3.72
CA ASN A 113 4.59 0.15 2.98
C ASN A 113 3.74 1.09 3.84
N VAL A 114 3.67 0.85 5.15
CA VAL A 114 2.79 1.59 6.07
C VAL A 114 3.56 2.00 7.32
N ASP A 115 3.35 3.23 7.77
CA ASP A 115 3.80 3.66 9.08
C ASP A 115 2.78 3.26 10.15
N GLU A 116 3.01 2.14 10.81
CA GLU A 116 2.13 1.58 11.85
C GLU A 116 2.08 2.43 13.13
N HIS A 117 2.98 3.40 13.29
CA HIS A 117 2.94 4.33 14.41
C HIS A 117 2.00 5.51 14.14
N SER A 118 1.65 5.76 12.88
CA SER A 118 0.70 6.79 12.51
C SER A 118 -0.75 6.33 12.65
N PHE A 119 -1.65 7.28 12.97
CA PHE A 119 -3.09 7.01 13.01
C PHE A 119 -3.61 6.50 11.66
N GLY A 120 -3.25 7.19 10.56
CA GLY A 120 -3.70 6.84 9.23
C GLY A 120 -3.14 5.49 8.74
N GLY A 121 -1.90 5.17 9.11
CA GLY A 121 -1.28 3.89 8.80
C GLY A 121 -2.03 2.72 9.45
N ARG A 122 -2.28 2.78 10.76
CA ARG A 122 -3.04 1.73 11.47
C ARG A 122 -4.46 1.57 10.94
N LEU A 123 -5.13 2.67 10.62
CA LEU A 123 -6.46 2.62 10.03
C LEU A 123 -6.42 1.99 8.62
N GLY A 124 -5.40 2.34 7.82
CA GLY A 124 -5.18 1.76 6.49
C GLY A 124 -4.94 0.25 6.55
N GLU A 125 -4.10 -0.21 7.47
CA GLU A 125 -3.84 -1.64 7.69
C GLU A 125 -5.10 -2.42 8.09
N ALA A 126 -5.91 -1.86 9.00
CA ALA A 126 -7.18 -2.48 9.37
C ALA A 126 -8.18 -2.53 8.20
N ALA A 127 -8.21 -1.50 7.37
CA ALA A 127 -9.05 -1.45 6.17
C ALA A 127 -8.57 -2.46 5.10
N GLU A 128 -7.26 -2.69 4.99
CA GLU A 128 -6.67 -3.64 4.04
C GLU A 128 -7.16 -5.07 4.28
N VAL A 129 -7.34 -5.49 5.53
CA VAL A 129 -7.92 -6.81 5.86
C VAL A 129 -9.28 -6.97 5.20
N MET A 130 -10.15 -5.96 5.30
CA MET A 130 -11.50 -6.00 4.71
C MET A 130 -11.47 -5.97 3.18
N THR A 131 -10.65 -5.11 2.59
CA THR A 131 -10.56 -4.98 1.13
C THR A 131 -9.92 -6.20 0.49
N LYS A 132 -9.02 -6.88 1.18
CA LYS A 132 -8.42 -8.14 0.76
C LYS A 132 -9.47 -9.26 0.68
N GLU A 133 -10.24 -9.46 1.73
CA GLU A 133 -11.31 -10.47 1.72
C GLU A 133 -12.37 -10.15 0.65
N TYR A 134 -12.77 -8.88 0.53
CA TYR A 134 -13.68 -8.47 -0.54
C TYR A 134 -13.11 -8.78 -1.94
N ALA A 135 -11.80 -8.54 -2.17
CA ALA A 135 -11.19 -8.85 -3.45
C ALA A 135 -11.20 -10.35 -3.75
N PHE A 136 -10.91 -11.19 -2.77
CA PHE A 136 -10.91 -12.64 -2.92
C PHE A 136 -12.32 -13.22 -3.12
N ASP A 137 -13.33 -12.67 -2.47
CA ASP A 137 -14.70 -13.19 -2.52
C ASP A 137 -15.48 -12.73 -3.75
N TYR A 138 -15.22 -11.47 -4.23
CA TYR A 138 -16.09 -10.84 -5.22
C TYR A 138 -15.38 -10.41 -6.52
N ILE A 139 -14.05 -10.26 -6.53
CA ILE A 139 -13.32 -9.73 -7.70
C ILE A 139 -12.45 -10.80 -8.33
N ILE A 140 -11.65 -11.49 -7.53
CA ILE A 140 -10.69 -12.51 -7.98
C ILE A 140 -11.46 -13.79 -8.32
N SER A 141 -11.11 -14.42 -9.44
CA SER A 141 -11.76 -15.67 -9.83
C SER A 141 -11.55 -16.76 -8.76
N LYS A 142 -12.57 -17.62 -8.58
CA LYS A 142 -12.50 -18.75 -7.64
C LYS A 142 -11.23 -19.58 -7.82
N LYS A 143 -10.86 -19.89 -9.07
CA LYS A 143 -9.64 -20.65 -9.39
C LYS A 143 -8.37 -19.91 -8.95
N SER A 144 -8.30 -18.60 -9.17
CA SER A 144 -7.12 -17.79 -8.76
C SER A 144 -7.02 -17.69 -7.24
N ARG A 145 -8.15 -17.57 -6.54
CA ARG A 145 -8.21 -17.62 -5.07
C ARG A 145 -7.72 -18.98 -4.56
N GLU A 146 -8.23 -20.09 -5.08
CA GLU A 146 -7.81 -21.44 -4.71
C GLU A 146 -6.31 -21.64 -4.91
N ASN A 147 -5.79 -21.24 -6.07
CA ASN A 147 -4.35 -21.33 -6.36
C ASN A 147 -3.52 -20.46 -5.40
N HIS A 148 -4.00 -19.28 -5.01
CA HIS A 148 -3.35 -18.41 -4.03
C HIS A 148 -3.33 -19.06 -2.64
N MET A 149 -4.47 -19.61 -2.19
CA MET A 149 -4.58 -20.26 -0.88
C MET A 149 -3.75 -21.53 -0.79
N ASN A 150 -3.58 -22.24 -1.91
CA ASN A 150 -2.75 -23.44 -2.02
C ASN A 150 -1.27 -23.13 -2.26
N ASN A 151 -0.86 -21.87 -2.29
CA ASN A 151 0.50 -21.41 -2.60
C ASN A 151 1.01 -21.82 -3.99
N GLU A 152 0.13 -22.07 -4.96
CA GLU A 152 0.50 -22.30 -6.35
C GLU A 152 0.86 -20.99 -7.08
N ILE A 153 0.19 -19.89 -6.71
CA ILE A 153 0.51 -18.53 -7.13
C ILE A 153 0.46 -17.58 -5.93
N TYR A 154 1.11 -16.43 -6.05
CA TYR A 154 0.98 -15.36 -5.08
C TYR A 154 0.41 -14.10 -5.75
N ILE A 155 -0.78 -13.66 -5.30
CA ILE A 155 -1.38 -12.39 -5.74
C ILE A 155 -0.85 -11.31 -4.81
N HIS A 156 0.05 -10.47 -5.34
CA HIS A 156 0.67 -9.38 -4.60
C HIS A 156 -0.32 -8.25 -4.36
N ASP A 157 -0.23 -7.60 -3.19
CA ASP A 157 -1.07 -6.45 -2.80
C ASP A 157 -2.57 -6.69 -2.98
N ALA A 158 -3.05 -7.89 -2.61
CA ALA A 158 -4.45 -8.27 -2.80
C ALA A 158 -5.44 -7.31 -2.11
N GLY A 159 -5.05 -6.69 -0.98
CA GLY A 159 -5.85 -5.67 -0.30
C GLY A 159 -6.08 -4.41 -1.14
N SER A 160 -5.11 -4.06 -1.98
CA SER A 160 -5.22 -2.91 -2.90
C SER A 160 -5.93 -3.23 -4.21
N TYR A 161 -6.12 -4.50 -4.52
CA TYR A 161 -6.71 -4.96 -5.77
C TYR A 161 -8.12 -4.42 -6.00
N ALA A 162 -8.93 -4.37 -4.94
CA ALA A 162 -10.29 -3.84 -4.98
C ALA A 162 -10.34 -2.33 -5.29
N VAL A 163 -9.31 -1.59 -4.90
CA VAL A 163 -9.23 -0.13 -5.10
C VAL A 163 -8.61 0.22 -6.45
N GLY A 164 -7.84 -0.70 -7.05
CA GLY A 164 -7.17 -0.49 -8.33
C GLY A 164 -5.95 0.41 -8.24
N SER A 165 -5.13 0.26 -7.21
CA SER A 165 -3.89 1.02 -7.08
C SER A 165 -2.79 0.49 -8.02
N HIS A 166 -1.82 1.36 -8.32
CA HIS A 166 -0.60 0.98 -9.02
C HIS A 166 0.46 0.49 -8.04
N ASN A 167 1.31 -0.47 -8.45
CA ASN A 167 2.45 -0.88 -7.64
C ASN A 167 3.62 0.09 -7.86
N CYS A 168 4.35 -0.03 -8.96
CA CYS A 168 5.47 0.85 -9.30
C CYS A 168 5.23 1.58 -10.62
N LEU A 169 5.68 2.83 -10.73
CA LEU A 169 5.46 3.67 -11.89
C LEU A 169 6.66 4.55 -12.21
N SER A 170 6.98 4.67 -13.50
CA SER A 170 7.90 5.70 -14.00
C SER A 170 7.11 6.90 -14.51
N LEU A 171 7.52 8.10 -14.08
CA LEU A 171 6.86 9.34 -14.49
C LEU A 171 7.34 9.78 -15.89
N PRO A 172 6.43 10.18 -16.79
CA PRO A 172 6.75 10.83 -18.05
C PRO A 172 7.10 12.32 -17.78
N ILE A 173 8.32 12.58 -17.28
CA ILE A 173 8.72 13.89 -16.75
C ILE A 173 8.69 14.95 -17.85
N ASP A 174 9.26 14.68 -19.02
CA ASP A 174 9.43 15.68 -20.07
C ASP A 174 8.11 16.36 -20.49
N PRO A 175 7.05 15.63 -20.90
CA PRO A 175 5.80 16.26 -21.28
C PRO A 175 5.10 16.96 -20.12
N LEU A 176 5.26 16.49 -18.88
CA LEU A 176 4.66 17.12 -17.70
C LEU A 176 5.33 18.46 -17.37
N MET A 177 6.66 18.53 -17.51
CA MET A 177 7.41 19.75 -17.25
C MET A 177 7.31 20.76 -18.40
N GLU A 178 7.21 20.28 -19.64
CA GLU A 178 7.11 21.12 -20.83
C GLU A 178 5.72 21.77 -20.97
N LYS A 179 4.65 21.01 -20.72
CA LYS A 179 3.26 21.45 -20.93
C LYS A 179 2.57 21.88 -19.65
N GLY A 180 3.13 21.52 -18.50
CA GLY A 180 2.42 21.55 -17.24
C GLY A 180 1.44 20.38 -17.10
N PHE A 181 0.72 20.35 -16.00
CA PHE A 181 -0.24 19.29 -15.71
C PHE A 181 -1.40 19.80 -14.86
N ASN A 182 -2.52 19.10 -14.92
CA ASN A 182 -3.69 19.39 -14.13
C ASN A 182 -3.76 18.43 -12.93
N THR A 183 -4.02 18.98 -11.77
CA THR A 183 -4.42 18.21 -10.60
C THR A 183 -5.94 18.33 -10.43
N ARG A 184 -6.56 17.51 -9.58
CA ARG A 184 -8.00 17.65 -9.30
C ARG A 184 -8.41 19.03 -8.77
N GLN A 185 -7.44 19.81 -8.29
CA GLN A 185 -7.69 21.07 -7.59
C GLN A 185 -7.16 22.29 -8.35
N THR A 186 -6.11 22.12 -9.16
CA THR A 186 -5.46 23.27 -9.83
C THR A 186 -4.68 22.86 -11.07
N ASP A 187 -4.42 23.84 -11.93
CA ASP A 187 -3.51 23.73 -13.06
C ASP A 187 -2.10 24.13 -12.64
N VAL A 188 -1.14 23.30 -12.98
CA VAL A 188 0.30 23.54 -12.75
C VAL A 188 0.93 23.97 -14.07
N ARG A 189 1.53 25.16 -14.06
CA ARG A 189 2.19 25.72 -15.24
C ARG A 189 3.49 24.99 -15.58
N PRO A 190 3.94 25.06 -16.83
CA PRO A 190 5.24 24.55 -17.26
C PRO A 190 6.41 25.05 -16.41
N ALA A 191 7.42 24.23 -16.23
CA ALA A 191 8.66 24.67 -15.60
C ALA A 191 9.42 25.67 -16.48
N ASN A 192 9.92 26.74 -15.87
CA ASN A 192 10.66 27.80 -16.58
C ASN A 192 12.07 28.03 -16.03
N SER A 193 12.51 27.27 -15.05
CA SER A 193 13.85 27.30 -14.47
C SER A 193 14.19 25.94 -13.87
N ILE A 194 15.46 25.73 -13.55
CA ILE A 194 15.90 24.50 -12.88
C ILE A 194 15.30 24.39 -11.46
N SER A 195 15.13 25.52 -10.79
CA SER A 195 14.49 25.55 -9.47
C SER A 195 13.03 25.11 -9.55
N THR A 196 12.27 25.63 -10.51
CA THR A 196 10.87 25.23 -10.70
C THR A 196 10.78 23.76 -11.14
N PHE A 197 11.70 23.28 -11.97
CA PHE A 197 11.75 21.90 -12.42
C PHE A 197 11.84 20.93 -11.24
N PHE A 198 12.81 21.08 -10.35
CA PHE A 198 12.97 20.19 -9.19
C PHE A 198 11.86 20.35 -8.16
N GLN A 199 11.30 21.55 -8.01
CA GLN A 199 10.14 21.76 -7.16
C GLN A 199 8.91 21.00 -7.68
N LEU A 200 8.61 21.10 -8.99
CA LEU A 200 7.51 20.38 -9.60
C LEU A 200 7.73 18.87 -9.63
N LEU A 201 8.98 18.43 -9.78
CA LEU A 201 9.33 17.02 -9.69
C LEU A 201 9.01 16.44 -8.30
N ALA A 202 9.36 17.17 -7.22
CA ALA A 202 8.99 16.77 -5.87
C ALA A 202 7.47 16.69 -5.70
N VAL A 203 6.73 17.65 -6.23
CA VAL A 203 5.25 17.63 -6.21
C VAL A 203 4.69 16.43 -6.97
N LEU A 204 5.24 16.10 -8.14
CA LEU A 204 4.80 14.93 -8.92
C LEU A 204 5.05 13.61 -8.17
N PHE A 205 6.23 13.46 -7.55
CA PHE A 205 6.52 12.31 -6.71
C PHE A 205 5.53 12.18 -5.56
N GLN A 206 5.21 13.27 -4.88
CA GLN A 206 4.27 13.28 -3.77
C GLN A 206 2.84 12.97 -4.21
N LEU A 207 2.36 13.58 -5.30
CA LEU A 207 1.02 13.32 -5.83
C LEU A 207 0.85 11.88 -6.30
N GLN A 208 1.86 11.34 -7.00
CA GLN A 208 1.82 9.97 -7.48
C GLN A 208 1.89 8.97 -6.32
N SER A 209 2.69 9.23 -5.29
CA SER A 209 2.82 8.35 -4.13
C SER A 209 1.53 8.20 -3.31
N LEU A 210 0.57 9.13 -3.45
CA LEU A 210 -0.78 8.99 -2.88
C LEU A 210 -1.65 7.96 -3.61
N GLN A 211 -1.29 7.57 -4.83
CA GLN A 211 -2.10 6.71 -5.70
C GLN A 211 -1.55 5.29 -5.83
N GLN A 212 -0.48 4.96 -5.11
CA GLN A 212 0.20 3.68 -5.26
C GLN A 212 0.90 3.22 -3.98
N PHE A 213 1.23 1.93 -3.89
CA PHE A 213 2.02 1.35 -2.81
C PHE A 213 3.51 1.23 -3.15
N GLY A 214 3.85 1.03 -4.41
CA GLY A 214 5.22 0.86 -4.84
C GLY A 214 5.99 2.17 -4.99
N GLY A 215 7.16 2.09 -5.64
CA GLY A 215 8.03 3.23 -5.88
C GLY A 215 7.64 4.04 -7.10
N VAL A 216 7.98 5.32 -7.08
CA VAL A 216 7.89 6.24 -8.22
C VAL A 216 9.28 6.51 -8.75
N SER A 217 9.49 6.38 -10.04
CA SER A 217 10.80 6.61 -10.65
C SER A 217 10.80 7.78 -11.64
N ALA A 218 11.94 8.47 -11.65
CA ALA A 218 12.33 9.44 -12.67
C ALA A 218 13.49 8.86 -13.47
N THR A 219 13.20 8.42 -14.70
CA THR A 219 14.22 7.93 -15.62
C THR A 219 14.82 9.08 -16.40
N HIS A 220 16.13 9.02 -16.70
CA HIS A 220 16.84 10.03 -17.50
C HIS A 220 16.74 11.46 -16.97
N LEU A 221 16.80 11.62 -15.63
CA LEU A 221 16.60 12.92 -14.97
C LEU A 221 17.61 13.97 -15.46
N ASP A 222 18.86 13.58 -15.70
CA ASP A 222 19.91 14.40 -16.24
C ASP A 222 19.57 14.97 -17.64
N TRP A 223 18.94 14.17 -18.51
CA TRP A 223 18.46 14.64 -19.81
C TRP A 223 17.26 15.59 -19.67
N SER A 224 16.30 15.21 -18.84
CA SER A 224 15.07 15.99 -18.61
C SER A 224 15.35 17.37 -17.99
N ALA A 225 16.44 17.51 -17.23
CA ALA A 225 16.83 18.76 -16.60
C ALA A 225 17.52 19.76 -17.55
N VAL A 226 18.15 19.30 -18.63
CA VAL A 226 18.94 20.14 -19.58
C VAL A 226 18.20 21.40 -20.04
N PRO A 227 16.95 21.37 -20.54
CA PRO A 227 16.26 22.58 -20.99
C PRO A 227 16.10 23.61 -19.87
N TYR A 228 15.95 23.16 -18.63
CA TYR A 228 15.70 24.02 -17.48
C TYR A 228 16.98 24.63 -16.93
N VAL A 229 18.11 23.90 -17.00
CA VAL A 229 19.45 24.46 -16.76
C VAL A 229 19.73 25.58 -17.76
N ARG A 230 19.46 25.38 -19.06
CA ARG A 230 19.64 26.40 -20.10
C ARG A 230 18.75 27.61 -19.88
N LYS A 231 17.50 27.42 -19.43
CA LYS A 231 16.58 28.53 -19.11
C LYS A 231 17.11 29.34 -17.91
N SER A 232 17.61 28.68 -16.88
CA SER A 232 18.23 29.35 -15.72
C SER A 232 19.52 30.09 -16.10
N PHE A 233 20.37 29.44 -16.89
CA PHE A 233 21.62 30.06 -17.40
C PHE A 233 21.30 31.33 -18.21
N ARG A 234 20.33 31.25 -19.14
CA ARG A 234 19.89 32.41 -19.89
C ARG A 234 19.35 33.53 -19.00
N LYS A 235 18.57 33.21 -17.97
CA LYS A 235 18.09 34.19 -16.98
C LYS A 235 19.26 34.91 -16.31
N HIS A 236 20.25 34.18 -15.85
CA HIS A 236 21.43 34.77 -15.19
C HIS A 236 22.35 35.51 -16.15
N LEU A 237 22.43 35.11 -17.42
CA LEU A 237 23.11 35.89 -18.45
C LEU A 237 22.42 37.25 -18.65
N ILE A 238 21.09 37.30 -18.74
CA ILE A 238 20.35 38.57 -18.85
C ILE A 238 20.65 39.48 -17.65
N GLU A 239 20.65 38.92 -16.45
CA GLU A 239 21.02 39.68 -15.24
C GLU A 239 22.46 40.17 -15.29
N GLY A 240 23.40 39.32 -15.69
CA GLY A 240 24.83 39.67 -15.84
C GLY A 240 25.05 40.78 -16.89
N PHE A 241 24.38 40.68 -18.03
CA PHE A 241 24.46 41.75 -19.06
C PHE A 241 23.85 43.06 -18.58
N LYS A 242 22.78 43.02 -17.82
CA LYS A 242 22.16 44.21 -17.28
C LYS A 242 23.06 44.97 -16.31
N TYR A 243 23.87 44.28 -15.51
CA TYR A 243 24.62 44.86 -14.41
C TYR A 243 26.15 44.94 -14.67
N ILE A 244 26.73 44.01 -15.46
CA ILE A 244 28.16 43.86 -15.68
C ILE A 244 28.59 44.41 -17.04
N ALA A 245 27.86 44.08 -18.13
CA ALA A 245 28.24 44.41 -19.51
C ALA A 245 27.08 45.08 -20.25
N ARG A 246 26.85 46.36 -20.03
CA ARG A 246 25.74 47.13 -20.66
C ARG A 246 26.07 47.52 -22.11
N GLY A 247 25.06 47.42 -22.97
CA GLY A 247 25.01 48.16 -24.23
C GLY A 247 25.56 47.46 -25.46
N ASP A 248 25.63 46.13 -25.45
CA ASP A 248 26.02 45.35 -26.64
C ASP A 248 24.80 44.89 -27.43
N LYS A 249 24.63 45.43 -28.66
CA LYS A 249 23.49 45.14 -29.51
C LYS A 249 23.40 43.66 -29.91
N TYR A 250 24.54 42.98 -30.08
CA TYR A 250 24.53 41.54 -30.43
C TYR A 250 23.91 40.70 -29.32
N VAL A 251 24.26 41.06 -28.06
CA VAL A 251 23.72 40.37 -26.90
C VAL A 251 22.23 40.65 -26.73
N GLU A 252 21.81 41.90 -26.95
CA GLU A 252 20.38 42.27 -26.92
C GLU A 252 19.60 41.48 -27.97
N ASP A 253 20.11 41.37 -29.19
CA ASP A 253 19.51 40.61 -30.29
C ASP A 253 19.48 39.09 -29.97
N LEU A 254 20.55 38.54 -29.40
CA LEU A 254 20.63 37.12 -29.00
C LEU A 254 19.60 36.82 -27.90
N LEU A 255 19.52 37.67 -26.89
CA LEU A 255 18.56 37.51 -25.79
C LEU A 255 17.11 37.70 -26.27
N ALA A 256 16.85 38.62 -27.18
CA ALA A 256 15.54 38.83 -27.79
C ALA A 256 15.11 37.67 -28.71
N SER A 257 16.06 36.97 -29.34
CA SER A 257 15.78 35.87 -30.26
C SER A 257 15.08 34.66 -29.68
N GLY A 258 15.06 34.53 -28.34
CA GLY A 258 14.48 33.36 -27.65
C GLY A 258 15.27 32.06 -27.84
N LYS A 259 16.41 32.06 -28.52
CA LYS A 259 17.22 30.84 -28.71
C LYS A 259 17.76 30.32 -27.39
N GLU A 260 17.82 28.99 -27.30
CA GLU A 260 18.52 28.34 -26.19
C GLU A 260 20.00 28.66 -26.24
N ILE A 261 20.58 28.91 -25.07
CA ILE A 261 22.01 29.20 -24.90
C ILE A 261 22.59 28.10 -24.02
N SER A 262 23.55 27.36 -24.57
CA SER A 262 24.26 26.33 -23.80
C SER A 262 25.22 26.96 -22.79
N ILE A 263 25.43 26.29 -21.66
CA ILE A 263 26.42 26.68 -20.65
C ILE A 263 27.87 26.66 -21.16
N VAL A 264 28.13 26.08 -22.32
CA VAL A 264 29.45 26.03 -22.97
C VAL A 264 29.54 26.94 -24.21
N ASP A 265 28.65 27.93 -24.34
CA ASP A 265 28.69 28.88 -25.47
C ASP A 265 30.04 29.57 -25.53
N SER A 266 30.80 29.29 -26.59
CA SER A 266 32.18 29.80 -26.72
C SER A 266 32.19 31.28 -26.99
N TYR A 267 31.26 31.85 -27.73
CA TYR A 267 31.20 33.26 -28.03
C TYR A 267 31.02 34.11 -26.76
N ILE A 268 30.06 33.74 -25.90
CA ILE A 268 29.80 34.47 -24.66
C ILE A 268 30.98 34.31 -23.70
N LYS A 269 31.56 33.11 -23.63
CA LYS A 269 32.70 32.82 -22.78
C LYS A 269 33.94 33.63 -23.15
N GLU A 270 34.21 33.79 -24.45
CA GLU A 270 35.39 34.52 -24.94
C GLU A 270 35.21 36.05 -24.92
N ASN A 271 34.01 36.52 -25.29
CA ASN A 271 33.80 37.97 -25.44
C ASN A 271 33.29 38.64 -24.13
N TYR A 272 32.64 37.85 -23.23
CA TYR A 272 32.02 38.35 -21.99
C TYR A 272 32.38 37.47 -20.78
N PRO A 273 33.66 37.22 -20.50
CA PRO A 273 34.07 36.20 -19.51
C PRO A 273 33.48 36.46 -18.13
N LYS A 274 33.44 37.69 -17.64
CA LYS A 274 32.87 38.02 -16.32
C LYS A 274 31.35 37.78 -16.24
N THR A 275 30.66 38.10 -17.29
CA THR A 275 29.20 37.84 -17.36
C THR A 275 28.90 36.35 -17.46
N TYR A 276 29.73 35.64 -18.25
CA TYR A 276 29.68 34.19 -18.34
C TYR A 276 29.92 33.53 -16.99
N GLU A 277 31.01 33.87 -16.30
CA GLU A 277 31.37 33.34 -14.99
C GLU A 277 30.23 33.57 -13.97
N TYR A 278 29.74 34.82 -13.90
CA TYR A 278 28.58 35.11 -13.06
C TYR A 278 27.36 34.21 -13.37
N ALA A 279 26.99 34.08 -14.64
CA ALA A 279 25.82 33.30 -15.03
C ALA A 279 26.01 31.80 -14.76
N TYR A 280 27.24 31.31 -14.96
CA TYR A 280 27.57 29.90 -14.70
C TYR A 280 27.51 29.61 -13.19
N ASP A 281 28.18 30.41 -12.35
CA ASP A 281 28.18 30.22 -10.91
C ASP A 281 26.80 30.34 -10.31
N MET A 282 25.99 31.28 -10.77
CA MET A 282 24.61 31.45 -10.32
C MET A 282 23.71 30.26 -10.75
N THR A 283 23.92 29.73 -11.95
CA THR A 283 23.18 28.55 -12.42
C THR A 283 23.56 27.30 -11.63
N GLU A 284 24.83 27.10 -11.39
CA GLU A 284 25.33 25.98 -10.56
C GLU A 284 24.76 26.07 -9.13
N LYS A 285 24.80 27.26 -8.53
CA LYS A 285 24.23 27.50 -7.19
C LYS A 285 22.72 27.24 -7.17
N GLU A 286 21.97 27.77 -8.17
CA GLU A 286 20.52 27.53 -8.29
C GLU A 286 20.21 26.03 -8.42
N THR A 287 20.98 25.31 -9.24
CA THR A 287 20.83 23.87 -9.43
C THR A 287 21.07 23.08 -8.15
N LYS A 288 22.17 23.36 -7.44
CA LYS A 288 22.47 22.71 -6.16
C LYS A 288 21.38 22.95 -5.13
N GLN A 289 20.90 24.18 -4.98
CA GLN A 289 19.82 24.53 -4.06
C GLN A 289 18.50 23.88 -4.44
N ALA A 290 18.19 23.79 -5.73
CA ALA A 290 16.97 23.17 -6.23
C ALA A 290 16.93 21.66 -5.95
N VAL A 291 18.04 20.96 -6.20
CA VAL A 291 18.21 19.53 -5.90
C VAL A 291 18.10 19.29 -4.39
N GLU A 292 18.80 20.08 -3.58
CA GLU A 292 18.74 20.00 -2.12
C GLU A 292 17.31 20.20 -1.61
N GLY A 293 16.60 21.20 -2.12
CA GLY A 293 15.19 21.46 -1.78
C GLY A 293 14.27 20.31 -2.14
N MET A 294 14.51 19.67 -3.30
CA MET A 294 13.75 18.46 -3.68
C MET A 294 13.98 17.33 -2.69
N TYR A 295 15.24 17.02 -2.34
CA TYR A 295 15.55 15.96 -1.38
C TYR A 295 14.97 16.25 0.01
N HIS A 296 15.01 17.50 0.48
CA HIS A 296 14.38 17.88 1.74
C HIS A 296 12.87 17.60 1.71
N ASN A 297 12.19 17.98 0.65
CA ASN A 297 10.73 17.70 0.50
C ASN A 297 10.45 16.20 0.50
N LEU A 298 11.21 15.39 -0.24
CA LEU A 298 10.99 13.95 -0.34
C LEU A 298 11.31 13.22 0.97
N ASN A 299 12.24 13.73 1.79
CA ASN A 299 12.65 13.12 3.04
C ASN A 299 11.85 13.60 4.27
N THR A 300 10.99 14.61 4.13
CA THR A 300 10.25 15.18 5.26
C THR A 300 8.73 15.07 5.15
N LEU A 301 8.20 15.01 3.93
CA LEU A 301 6.76 14.99 3.71
C LEU A 301 6.24 13.56 3.54
N GLN A 302 5.51 13.08 4.52
CA GLN A 302 4.85 11.78 4.52
C GLN A 302 3.58 11.82 3.65
N SER A 303 3.77 11.90 2.34
CA SER A 303 2.68 12.04 1.35
C SER A 303 2.21 10.71 0.75
N ARG A 304 2.78 9.58 1.15
CA ARG A 304 2.40 8.27 0.66
C ARG A 304 1.10 7.78 1.31
N SER A 305 0.34 6.92 0.63
CA SER A 305 -0.93 6.36 1.11
C SER A 305 -0.84 5.68 2.49
N GLY A 306 0.31 5.08 2.83
CA GLY A 306 0.59 4.49 4.13
C GLY A 306 1.19 5.45 5.16
N ASN A 307 1.08 6.77 4.98
CA ASN A 307 1.68 7.81 5.81
C ASN A 307 3.22 7.74 5.92
N GLN A 308 3.86 7.20 4.90
CA GLN A 308 5.31 7.14 4.79
C GLN A 308 5.85 8.20 3.83
N LEU A 309 7.17 8.34 3.81
CA LEU A 309 7.88 9.09 2.79
C LEU A 309 7.70 8.42 1.41
N PRO A 310 7.65 9.21 0.30
CA PRO A 310 7.59 8.64 -1.04
C PRO A 310 8.78 7.72 -1.31
N PHE A 311 8.55 6.52 -1.80
CA PHE A 311 9.62 5.69 -2.33
C PHE A 311 9.97 6.19 -3.73
N THR A 312 11.15 6.79 -3.86
CA THR A 312 11.59 7.41 -5.12
C THR A 312 12.88 6.79 -5.63
N SER A 313 12.93 6.60 -6.95
CA SER A 313 14.12 6.18 -7.65
C SER A 313 14.46 7.19 -8.74
N ILE A 314 15.69 7.63 -8.78
CA ILE A 314 16.19 8.63 -9.73
C ILE A 314 17.35 8.03 -10.50
N ASN A 315 17.23 8.01 -11.83
CA ASN A 315 18.26 7.53 -12.72
C ASN A 315 18.92 8.72 -13.44
N TYR A 316 20.23 8.77 -13.39
CA TYR A 316 21.05 9.80 -14.02
C TYR A 316 22.43 9.23 -14.42
N GLY A 317 23.30 10.05 -15.07
CA GLY A 317 24.63 9.68 -15.47
C GLY A 317 24.74 9.18 -16.92
N THR A 318 23.66 9.27 -17.69
CA THR A 318 23.65 8.89 -19.11
C THR A 318 23.73 10.10 -20.05
N CYS A 319 23.51 11.31 -19.54
CA CYS A 319 23.50 12.50 -20.37
C CYS A 319 24.91 12.84 -20.89
N THR A 320 25.00 13.09 -22.18
CA THR A 320 26.25 13.50 -22.87
C THR A 320 26.39 15.00 -23.02
N LEU A 321 25.31 15.74 -22.75
CA LEU A 321 25.30 17.20 -22.82
C LEU A 321 26.00 17.84 -21.59
N PRO A 322 26.67 18.98 -21.77
CA PRO A 322 27.38 19.65 -20.67
C PRO A 322 26.48 19.98 -19.48
N GLU A 323 25.25 20.38 -19.74
CA GLU A 323 24.26 20.75 -18.74
C GLU A 323 23.78 19.57 -17.89
N GLY A 324 23.85 18.35 -18.43
CA GLY A 324 23.42 17.14 -17.72
C GLY A 324 24.55 16.43 -16.97
N ARG A 325 25.80 16.86 -17.17
CA ARG A 325 27.01 16.34 -16.50
C ARG A 325 27.34 17.15 -15.27
#